data_c0673765482a287d70154b96c3ede514
#
_entry.id   c0673765482a287d70154b96c3ede514
#
_cell.length_a   1.000
_cell.length_b   1.000
_cell.length_c   1.000
_cell.angle_alpha   90.00
_cell.angle_beta   90.00
_cell.angle_gamma   90.00
#
_symmetry.space_group_name_H-M   'P 1'
#
loop_
_entity.id
_entity.type
_entity.pdbx_description
1 polymer ?
#
loop_
_entity_poly.entity_id
_entity_poly.type
_entity_poly.pdbx_seq_one_letter_code
_entity_poly.pdbx_strand_id
1 'polypeptide(L)'
;STSEESIIQIIAKANELKESTAWKDTTAAIIKLQEEWKQVGAAAQKDEQTLWSNFRAACDHYFNTKKEHFSGQDEEQKENLRMKKDLISQIEAFELTENQHEDMTALKQFSSSWKDIGFVPKKNLDEIWAEYKKALDAKYDSLKSTQSAKSIEAYKSRIESLSSGDNSERSVKKEQFILRDKVDRLKQRVLQYENNMEIFTGKGAEALKQEISKKIDSAHREIDEIKEKLKLLREG
;
A
#
# COMPACT_ATOMS: atom_id res chain seq x y z
N SER A 1 -54.46 20.52 -18.45
CA SER A 1 -54.75 19.18 -17.98
C SER A 1 -53.65 18.64 -17.09
N THR A 2 -53.99 17.75 -16.16
CA THR A 2 -53.07 17.19 -15.17
C THR A 2 -51.88 16.42 -15.79
N SER A 3 -52.07 15.82 -16.98
CA SER A 3 -51.02 15.08 -17.69
C SER A 3 -49.97 16.02 -18.29
N GLU A 4 -50.35 17.13 -18.83
CA GLU A 4 -49.45 18.14 -19.38
C GLU A 4 -48.62 18.83 -18.30
N GLU A 5 -49.24 19.14 -17.16
CA GLU A 5 -48.57 19.65 -15.98
C GLU A 5 -47.52 18.68 -15.45
N SER A 6 -47.85 17.35 -15.42
CA SER A 6 -46.91 16.33 -14.98
C SER A 6 -45.70 16.23 -15.88
N ILE A 7 -45.85 16.31 -17.19
CA ILE A 7 -44.78 16.29 -18.18
C ILE A 7 -43.87 17.52 -18.00
N ILE A 8 -44.42 18.69 -17.81
CA ILE A 8 -43.66 19.94 -17.57
C ILE A 8 -42.82 19.78 -16.28
N GLN A 9 -43.39 19.23 -15.23
CA GLN A 9 -42.68 18.98 -13.98
C GLN A 9 -41.54 17.97 -14.15
N ILE A 10 -41.74 16.91 -14.93
CA ILE A 10 -40.71 15.89 -15.22
C ILE A 10 -39.53 16.59 -15.95
N ILE A 11 -39.79 17.39 -16.96
CA ILE A 11 -38.76 18.10 -17.70
C ILE A 11 -38.02 19.09 -16.79
N ALA A 12 -38.73 19.83 -15.95
CA ALA A 12 -38.13 20.77 -15.00
C ALA A 12 -37.17 20.06 -14.03
N LYS A 13 -37.59 18.93 -13.48
CA LYS A 13 -36.75 18.13 -12.59
C LYS A 13 -35.50 17.57 -13.30
N ALA A 14 -35.65 17.09 -14.53
CA ALA A 14 -34.52 16.62 -15.33
C ALA A 14 -33.50 17.74 -15.59
N ASN A 15 -33.97 18.95 -15.89
CA ASN A 15 -33.10 20.10 -16.09
C ASN A 15 -32.39 20.56 -14.81
N GLU A 16 -33.00 20.40 -13.64
CA GLU A 16 -32.36 20.64 -12.35
C GLU A 16 -31.26 19.62 -12.06
N LEU A 17 -31.46 18.37 -12.44
CA LEU A 17 -30.57 17.25 -12.13
C LEU A 17 -29.41 17.09 -13.11
N LYS A 18 -29.52 17.59 -14.34
CA LYS A 18 -28.56 17.30 -15.42
C LYS A 18 -27.11 17.74 -15.13
N GLU A 19 -26.92 18.72 -14.27
CA GLU A 19 -25.58 19.20 -13.87
C GLU A 19 -25.10 18.63 -12.55
N SER A 20 -25.86 17.74 -11.93
CA SER A 20 -25.50 17.12 -10.64
C SER A 20 -24.33 16.17 -10.77
N THR A 21 -23.43 16.20 -9.78
CA THR A 21 -22.28 15.28 -9.65
C THR A 21 -22.50 14.19 -8.61
N ALA A 22 -23.67 14.15 -7.98
CA ALA A 22 -24.07 13.07 -7.07
C ALA A 22 -24.53 11.84 -7.87
N TRP A 23 -23.60 11.20 -8.55
CA TRP A 23 -23.85 10.21 -9.61
C TRP A 23 -24.83 9.10 -9.23
N LYS A 24 -24.67 8.51 -8.05
CA LYS A 24 -25.54 7.39 -7.63
C LYS A 24 -26.98 7.83 -7.45
N ASP A 25 -27.23 8.86 -6.67
CA ASP A 25 -28.56 9.36 -6.33
C ASP A 25 -29.23 10.00 -7.54
N THR A 26 -28.49 10.79 -8.31
CA THR A 26 -29.01 11.47 -9.49
C THR A 26 -29.36 10.48 -10.61
N THR A 27 -28.55 9.45 -10.82
CA THR A 27 -28.84 8.40 -11.80
C THR A 27 -30.18 7.72 -11.47
N ALA A 28 -30.37 7.36 -10.20
CA ALA A 28 -31.64 6.76 -9.74
C ALA A 28 -32.82 7.71 -9.95
N ALA A 29 -32.65 9.00 -9.66
CA ALA A 29 -33.68 9.99 -9.83
C ALA A 29 -34.07 10.21 -11.31
N ILE A 30 -33.10 10.23 -12.22
CA ILE A 30 -33.33 10.37 -13.66
C ILE A 30 -34.04 9.12 -14.24
N ILE A 31 -33.61 7.94 -13.82
CA ILE A 31 -34.28 6.68 -14.24
C ILE A 31 -35.74 6.69 -13.78
N LYS A 32 -36.01 7.16 -12.57
CA LYS A 32 -37.38 7.30 -12.06
C LYS A 32 -38.19 8.27 -12.90
N LEU A 33 -37.62 9.40 -13.32
CA LEU A 33 -38.29 10.34 -14.22
C LEU A 33 -38.59 9.71 -15.58
N GLN A 34 -37.72 8.89 -16.12
CA GLN A 34 -37.94 8.13 -17.35
C GLN A 34 -39.12 7.16 -17.23
N GLU A 35 -39.26 6.49 -16.10
CA GLU A 35 -40.41 5.63 -15.82
C GLU A 35 -41.71 6.41 -15.67
N GLU A 36 -41.69 7.54 -14.97
CA GLU A 36 -42.83 8.45 -14.85
C GLU A 36 -43.26 8.97 -16.21
N TRP A 37 -42.33 9.31 -17.10
CA TRP A 37 -42.59 9.73 -18.46
C TRP A 37 -43.35 8.64 -19.22
N LYS A 38 -42.96 7.40 -19.17
CA LYS A 38 -43.63 6.25 -19.84
C LYS A 38 -45.08 6.12 -19.41
N GLN A 39 -45.38 6.41 -18.15
CA GLN A 39 -46.75 6.32 -17.63
C GLN A 39 -47.64 7.48 -18.07
N VAL A 40 -47.10 8.69 -18.23
CA VAL A 40 -47.87 9.91 -18.52
C VAL A 40 -47.80 10.29 -19.98
N GLY A 41 -46.77 9.88 -20.72
CA GLY A 41 -46.41 10.40 -22.04
C GLY A 41 -47.40 10.14 -23.16
N ALA A 42 -48.33 9.21 -23.01
CA ALA A 42 -49.32 8.91 -24.04
C ALA A 42 -50.49 9.91 -24.13
N ALA A 43 -50.54 10.87 -23.20
CA ALA A 43 -51.68 11.75 -23.05
C ALA A 43 -51.51 13.16 -23.65
N ALA A 44 -50.30 13.55 -24.07
CA ALA A 44 -49.97 14.90 -24.55
C ALA A 44 -49.66 14.90 -26.06
N GLN A 45 -50.70 14.78 -26.89
CA GLN A 45 -50.51 14.55 -28.34
C GLN A 45 -50.07 15.77 -29.16
N LYS A 46 -50.18 16.99 -28.67
CA LYS A 46 -50.00 18.18 -29.50
C LYS A 46 -48.59 18.72 -29.57
N ASP A 47 -47.81 18.54 -28.51
CA ASP A 47 -46.41 19.00 -28.40
C ASP A 47 -45.48 17.88 -27.91
N GLU A 48 -45.91 16.65 -27.99
CA GLU A 48 -45.23 15.46 -27.45
C GLU A 48 -43.79 15.35 -27.97
N GLN A 49 -43.59 15.60 -29.27
CA GLN A 49 -42.28 15.47 -29.88
C GLN A 49 -41.28 16.51 -29.38
N THR A 50 -41.71 17.76 -29.21
CA THR A 50 -40.90 18.85 -28.68
C THR A 50 -40.61 18.64 -27.20
N LEU A 51 -41.62 18.27 -26.42
CA LEU A 51 -41.48 17.96 -24.99
C LEU A 51 -40.57 16.74 -24.77
N TRP A 52 -40.73 15.69 -25.56
CA TRP A 52 -39.88 14.54 -25.56
C TRP A 52 -38.41 14.88 -25.87
N SER A 53 -38.20 15.69 -26.91
CA SER A 53 -36.84 16.13 -27.29
C SER A 53 -36.17 16.91 -26.18
N ASN A 54 -36.91 17.80 -25.48
CA ASN A 54 -36.38 18.55 -24.34
C ASN A 54 -36.01 17.65 -23.16
N PHE A 55 -36.88 16.71 -22.84
CA PHE A 55 -36.62 15.74 -21.78
C PHE A 55 -35.41 14.84 -22.10
N ARG A 56 -35.38 14.30 -23.31
CA ARG A 56 -34.29 13.47 -23.78
C ARG A 56 -32.96 14.22 -23.79
N ALA A 57 -32.95 15.46 -24.21
CA ALA A 57 -31.75 16.31 -24.22
C ALA A 57 -31.16 16.46 -22.80
N ALA A 58 -32.01 16.67 -21.80
CA ALA A 58 -31.56 16.78 -20.41
C ALA A 58 -30.97 15.42 -19.89
N CYS A 59 -31.66 14.32 -20.18
CA CYS A 59 -31.17 13.00 -19.80
C CYS A 59 -29.85 12.65 -20.49
N ASP A 60 -29.74 12.89 -21.79
CA ASP A 60 -28.54 12.63 -22.58
C ASP A 60 -27.37 13.48 -22.09
N HIS A 61 -27.60 14.75 -21.77
CA HIS A 61 -26.58 15.63 -21.20
C HIS A 61 -26.01 15.04 -19.90
N TYR A 62 -26.89 14.60 -19.01
CA TYR A 62 -26.46 13.99 -17.74
C TYR A 62 -25.64 12.72 -17.97
N PHE A 63 -26.15 11.79 -18.77
CA PHE A 63 -25.46 10.51 -19.00
C PHE A 63 -24.15 10.67 -19.76
N ASN A 64 -24.06 11.59 -20.71
CA ASN A 64 -22.82 11.90 -21.42
C ASN A 64 -21.78 12.49 -20.48
N THR A 65 -22.18 13.44 -19.63
CA THR A 65 -21.30 14.06 -18.63
C THR A 65 -20.79 13.01 -17.64
N LYS A 66 -21.67 12.13 -17.19
CA LYS A 66 -21.29 11.00 -16.32
C LYS A 66 -20.28 10.07 -16.98
N LYS A 67 -20.51 9.70 -18.23
CA LYS A 67 -19.60 8.85 -19.00
C LYS A 67 -18.23 9.47 -19.18
N GLU A 68 -18.16 10.75 -19.50
CA GLU A 68 -16.89 11.48 -19.62
C GLU A 68 -16.14 11.52 -18.29
N HIS A 69 -16.85 11.78 -17.20
CA HIS A 69 -16.26 11.82 -15.86
C HIS A 69 -15.60 10.48 -15.50
N PHE A 70 -16.31 9.38 -15.63
CA PHE A 70 -15.79 8.04 -15.31
C PHE A 70 -14.73 7.57 -16.29
N SER A 71 -14.83 7.92 -17.58
CA SER A 71 -13.81 7.62 -18.57
C SER A 71 -12.49 8.34 -18.24
N GLY A 72 -12.56 9.61 -17.82
CA GLY A 72 -11.38 10.35 -17.38
C GLY A 72 -10.71 9.74 -16.15
N GLN A 73 -11.49 9.29 -15.18
CA GLN A 73 -10.96 8.59 -14.00
C GLN A 73 -10.30 7.25 -14.38
N ASP A 74 -10.91 6.49 -15.30
CA ASP A 74 -10.36 5.21 -15.76
C ASP A 74 -9.00 5.42 -16.43
N GLU A 75 -8.85 6.43 -17.27
CA GLU A 75 -7.57 6.75 -17.92
C GLU A 75 -6.52 7.20 -16.92
N GLU A 76 -6.87 8.01 -15.95
CA GLU A 76 -5.99 8.42 -14.86
C GLU A 76 -5.50 7.22 -14.05
N GLN A 77 -6.41 6.33 -13.67
CA GLN A 77 -6.07 5.13 -12.91
C GLN A 77 -5.16 4.18 -13.70
N LYS A 78 -5.37 4.03 -15.00
CA LYS A 78 -4.50 3.25 -15.88
C LYS A 78 -3.09 3.85 -15.95
N GLU A 79 -2.98 5.15 -16.05
CA GLU A 79 -1.69 5.84 -16.03
C GLU A 79 -0.99 5.68 -14.69
N ASN A 80 -1.72 5.77 -13.59
CA ASN A 80 -1.18 5.51 -12.25
C ASN A 80 -0.66 4.07 -12.13
N LEU A 81 -1.37 3.10 -12.69
CA LEU A 81 -0.91 1.71 -12.72
C LEU A 81 0.41 1.58 -13.49
N ARG A 82 0.51 2.23 -14.66
CA ARG A 82 1.75 2.25 -15.44
C ARG A 82 2.91 2.84 -14.64
N MET A 83 2.67 3.96 -13.97
CA MET A 83 3.68 4.62 -13.13
C MET A 83 4.12 3.74 -11.96
N LYS A 84 3.19 3.04 -11.33
CA LYS A 84 3.51 2.10 -10.24
C LYS A 84 4.32 0.90 -10.72
N LYS A 85 3.98 0.35 -11.86
CA LYS A 85 4.77 -0.74 -12.48
C LYS A 85 6.19 -0.27 -12.83
N ASP A 86 6.32 0.92 -13.37
CA ASP A 86 7.62 1.52 -13.66
C ASP A 86 8.45 1.71 -12.39
N LEU A 87 7.83 2.20 -11.32
CA LEU A 87 8.50 2.37 -10.03
C LEU A 87 8.98 1.04 -9.45
N ILE A 88 8.19 -0.02 -9.57
CA ILE A 88 8.60 -1.37 -9.15
C ILE A 88 9.83 -1.82 -9.94
N SER A 89 9.84 -1.59 -11.25
CA SER A 89 11.01 -1.90 -12.10
C SER A 89 12.26 -1.13 -11.66
N GLN A 90 12.11 0.13 -11.28
CA GLN A 90 13.21 0.94 -10.75
C GLN A 90 13.73 0.38 -9.41
N ILE A 91 12.84 -0.06 -8.54
CA ILE A 91 13.23 -0.68 -7.27
C ILE A 91 14.01 -1.98 -7.52
N GLU A 92 13.50 -2.82 -8.41
CA GLU A 92 14.16 -4.09 -8.76
C GLU A 92 15.54 -3.86 -9.38
N ALA A 93 15.69 -2.83 -10.20
CA ALA A 93 16.94 -2.47 -10.86
C ALA A 93 17.93 -1.74 -9.94
N PHE A 94 17.46 -1.24 -8.82
CA PHE A 94 18.30 -0.50 -7.88
C PHE A 94 19.37 -1.41 -7.27
N GLU A 95 20.63 -0.99 -7.39
CA GLU A 95 21.77 -1.70 -6.80
C GLU A 95 22.24 -0.99 -5.52
N LEU A 96 22.42 -1.75 -4.45
CA LEU A 96 22.94 -1.23 -3.21
C LEU A 96 24.41 -0.79 -3.41
N THR A 97 24.75 0.34 -2.82
CA THR A 97 26.12 0.87 -2.80
C THR A 97 26.82 0.42 -1.51
N GLU A 98 28.05 0.86 -1.31
CA GLU A 98 28.74 0.66 -0.03
C GLU A 98 28.30 1.65 1.06
N ASN A 99 27.58 2.71 0.67
CA ASN A 99 27.09 3.74 1.59
C ASN A 99 25.67 3.42 2.05
N GLN A 100 25.57 2.89 3.26
CA GLN A 100 24.31 2.53 3.88
C GLN A 100 23.31 3.68 4.00
N HIS A 101 23.80 4.87 4.34
CA HIS A 101 22.94 6.04 4.49
C HIS A 101 22.31 6.45 3.15
N GLU A 102 23.09 6.44 2.08
CA GLU A 102 22.60 6.74 0.73
C GLU A 102 21.57 5.69 0.28
N ASP A 103 21.84 4.41 0.54
CA ASP A 103 20.95 3.32 0.19
C ASP A 103 19.61 3.43 0.93
N MET A 104 19.66 3.70 2.23
CA MET A 104 18.46 3.90 3.05
C MET A 104 17.64 5.09 2.54
N THR A 105 18.31 6.19 2.20
CA THR A 105 17.66 7.38 1.65
C THR A 105 16.98 7.08 0.32
N ALA A 106 17.65 6.33 -0.56
CA ALA A 106 17.08 5.91 -1.84
C ALA A 106 15.83 5.02 -1.67
N LEU A 107 15.87 4.06 -0.76
CA LEU A 107 14.73 3.18 -0.49
C LEU A 107 13.54 3.95 0.10
N LYS A 108 13.79 4.91 0.98
CA LYS A 108 12.76 5.80 1.51
C LYS A 108 12.16 6.68 0.42
N GLN A 109 12.97 7.14 -0.52
CA GLN A 109 12.50 7.92 -1.66
C GLN A 109 11.55 7.12 -2.55
N PHE A 110 11.82 5.84 -2.78
CA PHE A 110 10.90 4.96 -3.50
C PHE A 110 9.53 4.87 -2.80
N SER A 111 9.53 4.75 -1.48
CA SER A 111 8.29 4.72 -0.69
C SER A 111 7.50 6.02 -0.81
N SER A 112 8.18 7.17 -0.78
CA SER A 112 7.54 8.48 -0.97
C SER A 112 6.95 8.62 -2.37
N SER A 113 7.70 8.21 -3.39
CA SER A 113 7.24 8.24 -4.79
C SER A 113 6.00 7.36 -4.99
N TRP A 114 5.97 6.18 -4.36
CA TRP A 114 4.80 5.29 -4.40
C TRP A 114 3.54 5.96 -3.84
N LYS A 115 3.65 6.63 -2.72
CA LYS A 115 2.54 7.34 -2.07
C LYS A 115 2.02 8.51 -2.91
N ASP A 116 2.90 9.16 -3.66
CA ASP A 116 2.55 10.30 -4.50
C ASP A 116 1.77 9.88 -5.76
N ILE A 117 1.91 8.63 -6.19
CA ILE A 117 1.13 8.07 -7.29
C ILE A 117 -0.29 7.80 -6.79
N GLY A 118 -1.29 8.21 -7.57
CA GLY A 118 -2.69 8.08 -7.20
C GLY A 118 -3.25 6.66 -7.30
N PHE A 119 -4.56 6.56 -7.23
CA PHE A 119 -5.27 5.28 -7.24
C PHE A 119 -5.09 4.55 -8.57
N VAL A 120 -5.07 3.22 -8.47
CA VAL A 120 -5.03 2.29 -9.61
C VAL A 120 -6.40 1.62 -9.78
N PRO A 121 -6.68 0.96 -10.93
CA PRO A 121 -7.91 0.20 -11.08
C PRO A 121 -8.06 -0.84 -9.97
N LYS A 122 -9.25 -0.96 -9.42
CA LYS A 122 -9.55 -1.82 -8.27
C LYS A 122 -9.10 -3.27 -8.48
N LYS A 123 -9.25 -3.79 -9.70
CA LYS A 123 -8.85 -5.15 -10.06
C LYS A 123 -7.34 -5.40 -9.95
N ASN A 124 -6.53 -4.35 -9.99
CA ASN A 124 -5.06 -4.44 -9.94
C ASN A 124 -4.47 -4.10 -8.57
N LEU A 125 -5.29 -3.63 -7.64
CA LEU A 125 -4.84 -3.05 -6.37
C LEU A 125 -3.99 -4.02 -5.55
N ASP A 126 -4.51 -5.23 -5.31
CA ASP A 126 -3.83 -6.21 -4.45
C ASP A 126 -2.55 -6.75 -5.09
N GLU A 127 -2.61 -7.03 -6.39
CA GLU A 127 -1.46 -7.56 -7.14
C GLU A 127 -0.31 -6.54 -7.19
N ILE A 128 -0.60 -5.29 -7.54
CA ILE A 128 0.44 -4.26 -7.64
C ILE A 128 1.07 -3.93 -6.28
N TRP A 129 0.27 -3.95 -5.22
CA TRP A 129 0.78 -3.78 -3.86
C TRP A 129 1.72 -4.90 -3.45
N ALA A 130 1.33 -6.15 -3.74
CA ALA A 130 2.16 -7.33 -3.44
C ALA A 130 3.49 -7.29 -4.19
N GLU A 131 3.49 -6.92 -5.47
CA GLU A 131 4.70 -6.78 -6.28
C GLU A 131 5.63 -5.69 -5.73
N TYR A 132 5.07 -4.54 -5.40
CA TYR A 132 5.82 -3.43 -4.80
C TYR A 132 6.46 -3.84 -3.48
N LYS A 133 5.68 -4.42 -2.59
CA LYS A 133 6.15 -4.85 -1.28
C LYS A 133 7.26 -5.88 -1.38
N LYS A 134 7.09 -6.86 -2.27
CA LYS A 134 8.11 -7.88 -2.53
C LYS A 134 9.44 -7.27 -2.99
N ALA A 135 9.39 -6.36 -3.96
CA ALA A 135 10.57 -5.70 -4.49
C ALA A 135 11.28 -4.86 -3.43
N LEU A 136 10.53 -4.05 -2.68
CA LEU A 136 11.09 -3.18 -1.65
C LEU A 136 11.65 -3.97 -0.46
N ASP A 137 10.93 -4.97 0.01
CA ASP A 137 11.38 -5.82 1.13
C ASP A 137 12.66 -6.59 0.77
N ALA A 138 12.78 -7.06 -0.47
CA ALA A 138 14.01 -7.71 -0.93
C ALA A 138 15.23 -6.77 -0.82
N LYS A 139 15.06 -5.49 -1.15
CA LYS A 139 16.14 -4.49 -1.03
C LYS A 139 16.49 -4.19 0.43
N TYR A 140 15.50 -4.04 1.28
CA TYR A 140 15.75 -3.85 2.72
C TYR A 140 16.44 -5.06 3.34
N ASP A 141 16.07 -6.27 2.96
CA ASP A 141 16.70 -7.50 3.44
C ASP A 141 18.17 -7.57 3.02
N SER A 142 18.46 -7.23 1.75
CA SER A 142 19.84 -7.17 1.27
C SER A 142 20.68 -6.13 2.01
N LEU A 143 20.09 -4.97 2.32
CA LEU A 143 20.74 -3.93 3.10
C LEU A 143 21.09 -4.41 4.51
N LYS A 144 20.18 -5.08 5.18
CA LYS A 144 20.40 -5.65 6.51
C LYS A 144 21.48 -6.74 6.51
N SER A 145 21.48 -7.61 5.50
CA SER A 145 22.52 -8.65 5.35
C SER A 145 23.91 -8.03 5.17
N THR A 146 24.03 -6.98 4.40
CA THR A 146 25.30 -6.24 4.21
C THR A 146 25.75 -5.60 5.52
N GLN A 147 24.83 -5.03 6.30
CA GLN A 147 25.13 -4.46 7.62
C GLN A 147 25.67 -5.52 8.57
N SER A 148 25.03 -6.68 8.64
CA SER A 148 25.47 -7.79 9.48
C SER A 148 26.87 -8.30 9.09
N ALA A 149 27.14 -8.42 7.78
CA ALA A 149 28.45 -8.81 7.29
C ALA A 149 29.55 -7.81 7.69
N LYS A 150 29.27 -6.51 7.55
CA LYS A 150 30.19 -5.44 7.98
C LYS A 150 30.44 -5.48 9.50
N SER A 151 29.40 -5.70 10.28
CA SER A 151 29.48 -5.82 11.73
C SER A 151 30.38 -6.99 12.15
N ILE A 152 30.24 -8.14 11.49
CA ILE A 152 31.08 -9.32 11.74
C ILE A 152 32.54 -9.05 11.38
N GLU A 153 32.81 -8.42 10.24
CA GLU A 153 34.19 -8.06 9.84
C GLU A 153 34.84 -7.09 10.83
N ALA A 154 34.11 -6.05 11.27
CA ALA A 154 34.59 -5.14 12.31
C ALA A 154 34.86 -5.90 13.63
N TYR A 155 34.07 -6.88 13.95
CA TYR A 155 34.20 -7.69 15.13
C TYR A 155 35.44 -8.59 15.10
N LYS A 156 35.82 -9.10 13.95
CA LYS A 156 37.08 -9.88 13.77
C LYS A 156 38.30 -9.06 14.20
N SER A 157 38.35 -7.79 13.81
CA SER A 157 39.43 -6.87 14.24
C SER A 157 39.44 -6.65 15.74
N ARG A 158 38.26 -6.55 16.36
CA ARG A 158 38.12 -6.41 17.81
C ARG A 158 38.60 -7.66 18.56
N ILE A 159 38.34 -8.84 18.02
CA ILE A 159 38.80 -10.10 18.59
C ILE A 159 40.34 -10.16 18.66
N GLU A 160 41.02 -9.72 17.60
CA GLU A 160 42.48 -9.63 17.58
C GLU A 160 43.00 -8.77 18.74
N SER A 161 42.33 -7.64 18.97
CA SER A 161 42.67 -6.73 20.09
C SER A 161 42.41 -7.41 21.46
N LEU A 162 41.30 -8.13 21.62
CA LEU A 162 40.96 -8.82 22.87
C LEU A 162 41.90 -9.99 23.16
N SER A 163 42.42 -10.65 22.13
CA SER A 163 43.27 -11.84 22.24
C SER A 163 44.74 -11.53 22.44
N SER A 164 45.17 -10.25 22.35
CA SER A 164 46.57 -9.87 22.36
C SER A 164 47.11 -9.25 23.69
N GLY A 165 46.29 -9.22 24.75
CA GLY A 165 46.69 -8.62 26.04
C GLY A 165 46.97 -9.64 27.13
N ASP A 166 47.56 -9.21 28.24
CA ASP A 166 47.88 -10.04 29.40
C ASP A 166 46.66 -10.68 30.10
N ASN A 167 45.45 -10.07 29.87
CA ASN A 167 44.19 -10.55 30.41
C ASN A 167 43.26 -11.07 29.30
N SER A 168 43.82 -11.56 28.20
CA SER A 168 43.05 -11.99 27.03
C SER A 168 41.97 -13.01 27.33
N GLU A 169 42.30 -14.04 28.10
CA GLU A 169 41.37 -15.10 28.48
C GLU A 169 40.14 -14.57 29.26
N ARG A 170 40.41 -13.69 30.21
CA ARG A 170 39.38 -13.05 31.04
C ARG A 170 38.48 -12.15 30.20
N SER A 171 39.09 -11.37 29.32
CA SER A 171 38.38 -10.45 28.39
C SER A 171 37.46 -11.21 27.43
N VAL A 172 37.97 -12.34 26.88
CA VAL A 172 37.19 -13.21 26.00
C VAL A 172 36.01 -13.82 26.73
N LYS A 173 36.22 -14.34 27.92
CA LYS A 173 35.15 -14.96 28.76
C LYS A 173 34.07 -13.92 29.10
N LYS A 174 34.45 -12.70 29.43
CA LYS A 174 33.52 -11.61 29.71
C LYS A 174 32.68 -11.27 28.48
N GLU A 175 33.33 -11.17 27.34
CA GLU A 175 32.63 -10.89 26.07
C GLU A 175 31.65 -12.00 25.70
N GLN A 176 32.08 -13.27 25.86
CA GLN A 176 31.21 -14.42 25.63
C GLN A 176 29.96 -14.38 26.53
N PHE A 177 30.16 -14.04 27.81
CA PHE A 177 29.04 -13.91 28.75
C PHE A 177 28.05 -12.84 28.31
N ILE A 178 28.53 -11.67 27.93
CA ILE A 178 27.71 -10.54 27.46
C ILE A 178 26.90 -10.97 26.23
N LEU A 179 27.53 -11.61 25.26
CA LEU A 179 26.89 -12.04 24.03
C LEU A 179 25.84 -13.13 24.26
N ARG A 180 26.14 -14.10 25.13
CA ARG A 180 25.16 -15.14 25.49
C ARG A 180 23.95 -14.60 26.22
N ASP A 181 24.16 -13.65 27.13
CA ASP A 181 23.09 -12.97 27.83
C ASP A 181 22.19 -12.22 26.85
N LYS A 182 22.80 -11.57 25.88
CA LYS A 182 22.06 -10.83 24.83
C LYS A 182 21.23 -11.78 23.95
N VAL A 183 21.76 -12.95 23.60
CA VAL A 183 21.01 -13.99 22.89
C VAL A 183 19.80 -14.44 23.70
N ASP A 184 19.97 -14.69 24.98
CA ASP A 184 18.89 -15.14 25.85
C ASP A 184 17.78 -14.10 25.95
N ARG A 185 18.14 -12.83 26.08
CA ARG A 185 17.17 -11.72 26.09
C ARG A 185 16.41 -11.62 24.78
N LEU A 186 17.09 -11.77 23.65
CA LEU A 186 16.46 -11.75 22.34
C LEU A 186 15.50 -12.91 22.14
N LYS A 187 15.88 -14.12 22.59
CA LYS A 187 15.01 -15.30 22.55
C LYS A 187 13.75 -15.11 23.39
N GLN A 188 13.87 -14.50 24.57
CA GLN A 188 12.72 -14.18 25.41
C GLN A 188 11.81 -13.16 24.73
N ARG A 189 12.39 -12.16 24.06
CA ARG A 189 11.63 -11.17 23.31
C ARG A 189 10.86 -11.81 22.14
N VAL A 190 11.48 -12.75 21.43
CA VAL A 190 10.80 -13.51 20.36
C VAL A 190 9.60 -14.27 20.90
N LEU A 191 9.76 -14.97 22.04
CA LEU A 191 8.66 -15.67 22.69
C LEU A 191 7.52 -14.74 23.06
N GLN A 192 7.84 -13.57 23.57
CA GLN A 192 6.85 -12.56 23.91
C GLN A 192 6.10 -12.06 22.67
N TYR A 193 6.80 -11.81 21.57
CA TYR A 193 6.18 -11.43 20.31
C TYR A 193 5.27 -12.54 19.76
N GLU A 194 5.70 -13.79 19.80
CA GLU A 194 4.91 -14.94 19.36
C GLU A 194 3.62 -15.08 20.20
N ASN A 195 3.73 -14.96 21.51
CA ASN A 195 2.58 -14.99 22.42
C ASN A 195 1.61 -13.85 22.11
N ASN A 196 2.12 -12.65 21.85
CA ASN A 196 1.30 -11.50 21.52
C ASN A 196 0.57 -11.67 20.17
N MET A 197 1.18 -12.37 19.21
CA MET A 197 0.53 -12.65 17.92
C MET A 197 -0.75 -13.46 18.07
N GLU A 198 -0.79 -14.39 19.01
CA GLU A 198 -1.96 -15.24 19.25
C GLU A 198 -3.16 -14.47 19.79
N ILE A 199 -2.94 -13.32 20.43
CA ILE A 199 -3.98 -12.48 21.02
C ILE A 199 -4.69 -11.63 19.97
N PHE A 200 -4.04 -11.30 18.86
CA PHE A 200 -4.60 -10.41 17.85
C PHE A 200 -5.61 -11.13 16.95
N THR A 201 -6.87 -10.73 17.08
CA THR A 201 -7.99 -11.22 16.28
C THR A 201 -8.80 -10.02 15.77
N GLY A 202 -9.50 -10.23 14.64
CA GLY A 202 -10.42 -9.23 14.10
C GLY A 202 -9.79 -8.32 13.04
N LYS A 203 -10.50 -7.21 12.78
CA LYS A 203 -10.17 -6.25 11.73
C LYS A 203 -8.88 -5.49 12.05
N GLY A 204 -7.91 -5.50 11.15
CA GLY A 204 -6.60 -4.88 11.35
C GLY A 204 -5.57 -5.80 12.02
N ALA A 205 -5.96 -6.99 12.46
CA ALA A 205 -5.05 -7.95 13.09
C ALA A 205 -3.93 -8.40 12.16
N GLU A 206 -4.20 -8.55 10.86
CA GLU A 206 -3.19 -8.96 9.89
C GLU A 206 -2.04 -7.95 9.76
N ALA A 207 -2.35 -6.64 9.76
CA ALA A 207 -1.34 -5.59 9.71
C ALA A 207 -0.44 -5.63 10.96
N LEU A 208 -1.03 -5.82 12.14
CA LEU A 208 -0.30 -5.94 13.40
C LEU A 208 0.56 -7.22 13.44
N LYS A 209 0.03 -8.34 12.96
CA LYS A 209 0.78 -9.60 12.85
C LYS A 209 1.98 -9.47 11.93
N GLN A 210 1.85 -8.77 10.80
CA GLN A 210 2.96 -8.49 9.89
C GLN A 210 4.04 -7.65 10.55
N GLU A 211 3.67 -6.62 11.30
CA GLU A 211 4.60 -5.79 12.05
C GLU A 211 5.39 -6.61 13.08
N ILE A 212 4.70 -7.44 13.83
CA ILE A 212 5.32 -8.33 14.82
C ILE A 212 6.21 -9.38 14.15
N SER A 213 5.76 -9.96 13.03
CA SER A 213 6.56 -10.91 12.25
C SER A 213 7.89 -10.30 11.81
N LYS A 214 7.90 -9.02 11.37
CA LYS A 214 9.13 -8.29 11.03
C LYS A 214 10.05 -8.13 12.22
N LYS A 215 9.51 -7.86 13.41
CA LYS A 215 10.29 -7.75 14.65
C LYS A 215 10.90 -9.09 15.05
N ILE A 216 10.17 -10.19 14.89
CA ILE A 216 10.65 -11.53 15.11
C ILE A 216 11.80 -11.86 14.16
N ASP A 217 11.65 -11.60 12.87
CA ASP A 217 12.70 -11.83 11.86
C ASP A 217 13.94 -11.00 12.16
N SER A 218 13.78 -9.75 12.56
CA SER A 218 14.88 -8.88 12.96
C SER A 218 15.64 -9.44 14.19
N ALA A 219 14.91 -9.92 15.18
CA ALA A 219 15.49 -10.53 16.38
C ALA A 219 16.26 -11.81 16.04
N HIS A 220 15.71 -12.65 15.16
CA HIS A 220 16.41 -13.87 14.69
C HIS A 220 17.70 -13.54 13.95
N ARG A 221 17.72 -12.54 13.10
CA ARG A 221 18.93 -12.09 12.42
C ARG A 221 19.99 -11.61 13.41
N GLU A 222 19.59 -10.86 14.42
CA GLU A 222 20.50 -10.39 15.47
C GLU A 222 21.06 -11.55 16.28
N ILE A 223 20.24 -12.55 16.62
CA ILE A 223 20.67 -13.78 17.28
C ILE A 223 21.70 -14.51 16.42
N ASP A 224 21.45 -14.67 15.14
CA ASP A 224 22.36 -15.36 14.22
C ASP A 224 23.71 -14.64 14.12
N GLU A 225 23.69 -13.31 14.03
CA GLU A 225 24.88 -12.47 14.03
C GLU A 225 25.70 -12.66 15.31
N ILE A 226 25.04 -12.67 16.47
CA ILE A 226 25.72 -12.87 17.76
C ILE A 226 26.29 -14.29 17.84
N LYS A 227 25.60 -15.30 17.36
CA LYS A 227 26.11 -16.67 17.30
C LYS A 227 27.36 -16.77 16.44
N GLU A 228 27.45 -16.06 15.32
CA GLU A 228 28.66 -15.99 14.52
C GLU A 228 29.80 -15.30 15.27
N LYS A 229 29.54 -14.25 16.00
CA LYS A 229 30.53 -13.59 16.87
C LYS A 229 31.05 -14.51 17.94
N LEU A 230 30.15 -15.28 18.59
CA LEU A 230 30.54 -16.28 19.59
C LEU A 230 31.41 -17.40 19.00
N LYS A 231 31.11 -17.85 17.79
CA LYS A 231 31.88 -18.81 17.05
C LYS A 231 33.30 -18.28 16.78
N LEU A 232 33.42 -17.06 16.35
CA LEU A 232 34.71 -16.38 16.11
C LEU A 232 35.55 -16.30 17.42
N LEU A 233 34.92 -16.00 18.55
CA LEU A 233 35.57 -15.95 19.84
C LEU A 233 36.11 -17.32 20.30
N ARG A 234 35.46 -18.43 19.93
CA ARG A 234 35.93 -19.80 20.23
C ARG A 234 37.12 -20.19 19.36
N GLU A 235 37.17 -19.75 18.12
CA GLU A 235 38.22 -20.07 17.16
C GLU A 235 39.49 -19.22 17.35
N GLY A 236 39.35 -18.09 18.01
CA GLY A 236 40.46 -17.21 18.35
C GLY A 236 41.04 -17.50 19.71
#